data_94cac1d527cb0a3e58ac62ad6ffd77d6
#
_entry.id   94cac1d527cb0a3e58ac62ad6ffd77d6
#
_cell.length_a   1.000
_cell.length_b   1.000
_cell.length_c   1.000
_cell.angle_alpha   90.00
_cell.angle_beta   90.00
_cell.angle_gamma   90.00
#
_symmetry.space_group_name_H-M   'P 1'
#
loop_
_entity.id
_entity.type
_entity.pdbx_description
1 polymer ?
#
loop_
_entity_poly.entity_id
_entity_poly.type
_entity_poly.pdbx_seq_one_letter_code
_entity_poly.pdbx_strand_id
1 'polypeptide(L)'
;MVKTPLWSTTLDHICLETAQPDVMREFYKSALGLEETVVSNDKWLLQGPNRQLILTKGTAKKLSYTGFNAHDDTQLIGIREHILKRGGVPIESPSLLAQQGGFAVRDPDDNILCFGVSNQHKLSAEGLDGRLQHVVVATANLEKMMEYYQNVLGFLPSDIVKTEEERVTAAFY
;
A
#
# COMPACT_ATOMS: atom_id res chain seq x y z
N MET A 1 9.14 5.62 -24.19
CA MET A 1 8.58 4.98 -22.97
C MET A 1 7.31 5.72 -22.60
N VAL A 2 6.16 5.05 -22.56
CA VAL A 2 4.91 5.65 -22.08
C VAL A 2 5.06 5.81 -20.58
N LYS A 3 5.11 7.06 -20.09
CA LYS A 3 5.12 7.32 -18.64
C LYS A 3 3.72 7.01 -18.11
N THR A 4 3.62 6.04 -17.21
CA THR A 4 2.41 5.84 -16.40
C THR A 4 2.27 6.98 -15.40
N PRO A 5 1.04 7.39 -15.02
CA PRO A 5 0.84 8.39 -13.97
C PRO A 5 1.37 7.93 -12.61
N LEU A 6 1.59 6.61 -12.43
CA LEU A 6 2.19 6.03 -11.22
C LEU A 6 3.73 6.16 -11.19
N TRP A 7 4.36 6.70 -12.23
CA TRP A 7 5.82 6.85 -12.23
C TRP A 7 6.27 7.72 -11.06
N SER A 8 7.23 7.24 -10.27
CA SER A 8 7.71 7.81 -9.00
C SER A 8 6.78 7.67 -7.78
N THR A 9 5.61 7.05 -7.90
CA THR A 9 4.81 6.64 -6.74
C THR A 9 5.57 5.59 -5.94
N THR A 10 5.52 5.70 -4.62
CA THR A 10 6.20 4.75 -3.73
C THR A 10 5.21 4.04 -2.81
N LEU A 11 5.50 2.78 -2.49
CA LEU A 11 4.81 2.09 -1.40
C LEU A 11 5.21 2.78 -0.08
N ASP A 12 4.24 3.32 0.64
CA ASP A 12 4.45 4.17 1.79
C ASP A 12 4.14 3.45 3.11
N HIS A 13 2.98 2.81 3.18
CA HIS A 13 2.53 2.13 4.39
C HIS A 13 1.59 0.98 4.09
N ILE A 14 1.42 0.12 5.08
CA ILE A 14 0.37 -0.91 5.11
C ILE A 14 -0.42 -0.80 6.41
N CYS A 15 -1.68 -1.23 6.36
CA CYS A 15 -2.51 -1.38 7.55
C CYS A 15 -2.82 -2.86 7.76
N LEU A 16 -2.43 -3.39 8.92
CA LEU A 16 -2.70 -4.77 9.30
C LEU A 16 -3.74 -4.83 10.43
N GLU A 17 -4.69 -5.74 10.27
CA GLU A 17 -5.58 -6.10 11.37
C GLU A 17 -4.98 -7.23 12.21
N THR A 18 -5.15 -7.13 13.53
CA THR A 18 -4.69 -8.13 14.47
C THR A 18 -5.65 -8.32 15.64
N ALA A 19 -5.80 -9.56 16.07
CA ALA A 19 -6.50 -9.89 17.30
C ALA A 19 -5.63 -9.68 18.55
N GLN A 20 -4.32 -9.47 18.37
CA GLN A 20 -3.35 -9.31 19.46
C GLN A 20 -2.51 -8.03 19.24
N PRO A 21 -3.13 -6.85 19.34
CA PRO A 21 -2.45 -5.59 19.01
C PRO A 21 -1.22 -5.33 19.88
N ASP A 22 -1.29 -5.61 21.19
CA ASP A 22 -0.17 -5.34 22.10
C ASP A 22 1.07 -6.18 21.76
N VAL A 23 0.88 -7.45 21.40
CA VAL A 23 1.97 -8.34 20.99
C VAL A 23 2.60 -7.85 19.67
N MET A 24 1.77 -7.46 18.70
CA MET A 24 2.26 -6.98 17.41
C MET A 24 2.97 -5.62 17.55
N ARG A 25 2.45 -4.71 18.34
CA ARG A 25 3.07 -3.41 18.62
C ARG A 25 4.45 -3.58 19.22
N GLU A 26 4.56 -4.38 20.29
CA GLU A 26 5.82 -4.63 20.94
C GLU A 26 6.84 -5.31 20.01
N PHE A 27 6.40 -6.27 19.21
CA PHE A 27 7.25 -6.91 18.22
C PHE A 27 7.83 -5.91 17.20
N TYR A 28 7.02 -5.07 16.58
CA TYR A 28 7.51 -4.13 15.57
C TYR A 28 8.35 -3.00 16.16
N LYS A 29 8.05 -2.57 17.39
CA LYS A 29 8.90 -1.62 18.12
C LYS A 29 10.26 -2.19 18.42
N SER A 30 10.32 -3.40 18.96
CA SER A 30 11.58 -4.03 19.36
C SER A 30 12.39 -4.55 18.17
N ALA A 31 11.74 -5.18 17.17
CA ALA A 31 12.43 -5.79 16.04
C ALA A 31 12.87 -4.78 14.98
N LEU A 32 12.10 -3.71 14.76
CA LEU A 32 12.35 -2.72 13.70
C LEU A 32 12.70 -1.32 14.24
N GLY A 33 12.69 -1.12 15.55
CA GLY A 33 12.95 0.19 16.16
C GLY A 33 11.89 1.23 15.81
N LEU A 34 10.62 0.82 15.63
CA LEU A 34 9.57 1.75 15.27
C LEU A 34 9.07 2.53 16.48
N GLU A 35 8.84 3.82 16.31
CA GLU A 35 8.18 4.68 17.28
C GLU A 35 6.66 4.59 17.12
N GLU A 36 5.96 4.60 18.25
CA GLU A 36 4.52 4.43 18.28
C GLU A 36 3.78 5.75 18.58
N THR A 37 2.74 5.99 17.80
CA THR A 37 1.73 7.01 18.08
C THR A 37 0.36 6.33 18.21
N VAL A 38 -0.31 6.53 19.34
CA VAL A 38 -1.68 6.07 19.56
C VAL A 38 -2.63 6.98 18.79
N VAL A 39 -3.34 6.42 17.81
CA VAL A 39 -4.31 7.16 17.00
C VAL A 39 -5.72 7.11 17.63
N SER A 40 -6.09 5.93 18.14
CA SER A 40 -7.33 5.69 18.87
C SER A 40 -7.19 4.45 19.77
N ASN A 41 -8.23 4.09 20.51
CA ASN A 41 -8.22 2.90 21.36
C ASN A 41 -7.93 1.59 20.60
N ASP A 42 -8.19 1.56 19.29
CA ASP A 42 -8.08 0.35 18.48
C ASP A 42 -7.16 0.55 17.26
N LYS A 43 -6.38 1.65 17.21
CA LYS A 43 -5.53 1.94 16.07
C LYS A 43 -4.23 2.65 16.49
N TRP A 44 -3.10 2.17 15.94
CA TRP A 44 -1.76 2.63 16.24
C TRP A 44 -0.97 2.86 14.95
N LEU A 45 -0.22 3.95 14.92
CA LEU A 45 0.74 4.25 13.89
C LEU A 45 2.14 3.95 14.41
N LEU A 46 2.88 3.09 13.73
CA LEU A 46 4.26 2.75 14.01
C LEU A 46 5.14 3.30 12.89
N GLN A 47 6.09 4.15 13.25
CA GLN A 47 6.91 4.87 12.29
C GLN A 47 8.41 4.69 12.57
N GLY A 48 9.19 4.61 11.52
CA GLY A 48 10.64 4.62 11.56
C GLY A 48 11.20 5.34 10.34
N PRO A 49 12.53 5.38 10.17
CA PRO A 49 13.12 5.99 9.00
C PRO A 49 12.57 5.36 7.71
N ASN A 50 11.91 6.16 6.90
CA ASN A 50 11.37 5.79 5.58
C ASN A 50 10.32 4.67 5.56
N ARG A 51 9.65 4.36 6.68
CA ARG A 51 8.58 3.34 6.70
C ARG A 51 7.52 3.63 7.75
N GLN A 52 6.32 3.17 7.45
CA GLN A 52 5.16 3.33 8.30
C GLN A 52 4.31 2.07 8.28
N LEU A 53 3.83 1.68 9.46
CA LEU A 53 2.93 0.56 9.65
C LEU A 53 1.75 1.02 10.51
N ILE A 54 0.55 0.74 10.06
CA ILE A 54 -0.66 0.98 10.84
C ILE A 54 -1.15 -0.37 11.36
N LEU A 55 -1.36 -0.47 12.65
CA LEU A 55 -2.02 -1.61 13.26
C LEU A 55 -3.42 -1.22 13.70
N THR A 56 -4.37 -2.11 13.46
CA THR A 56 -5.74 -1.96 13.97
C THR A 56 -6.21 -3.25 14.60
N LYS A 57 -6.97 -3.13 15.69
CA LYS A 57 -7.59 -4.28 16.32
C LYS A 57 -8.70 -4.82 15.42
N GLY A 58 -8.70 -6.12 15.18
CA GLY A 58 -9.69 -6.76 14.31
C GLY A 58 -9.34 -8.22 14.04
N THR A 59 -9.65 -8.68 12.85
CA THR A 59 -9.40 -10.06 12.40
C THR A 59 -7.91 -10.32 12.29
N ALA A 60 -7.45 -11.45 12.79
CA ALA A 60 -6.03 -11.82 12.69
C ALA A 60 -5.61 -12.11 11.24
N LYS A 61 -4.37 -11.73 10.90
CA LYS A 61 -3.72 -12.00 9.61
C LYS A 61 -4.43 -11.35 8.41
N LYS A 62 -4.98 -10.16 8.58
CA LYS A 62 -5.65 -9.44 7.51
C LYS A 62 -4.89 -8.17 7.14
N LEU A 63 -4.63 -7.98 5.85
CA LEU A 63 -4.21 -6.72 5.27
C LEU A 63 -5.47 -5.88 5.03
N SER A 64 -5.62 -4.76 5.76
CA SER A 64 -6.77 -3.88 5.60
C SER A 64 -6.65 -3.01 4.37
N TYR A 65 -5.46 -2.46 4.14
CA TYR A 65 -5.14 -1.69 2.94
C TYR A 65 -3.63 -1.50 2.77
N THR A 66 -3.26 -1.17 1.53
CA THR A 66 -1.90 -0.77 1.14
C THR A 66 -1.94 0.70 0.75
N GLY A 67 -1.00 1.51 1.22
CA GLY A 67 -0.91 2.94 0.94
C GLY A 67 0.25 3.27 0.02
N PHE A 68 -0.04 4.04 -1.02
CA PHE A 68 0.93 4.56 -1.99
C PHE A 68 1.02 6.07 -1.88
N ASN A 69 2.24 6.57 -1.87
CA ASN A 69 2.54 7.99 -1.82
C ASN A 69 2.81 8.54 -3.23
N ALA A 70 1.98 9.48 -3.66
CA ALA A 70 2.23 10.29 -4.83
C ALA A 70 3.26 11.39 -4.50
N HIS A 71 4.00 11.85 -5.49
CA HIS A 71 5.02 12.87 -5.32
C HIS A 71 4.42 14.22 -4.87
N ASP A 72 3.27 14.57 -5.45
CA ASP A 72 2.53 15.80 -5.16
C ASP A 72 1.03 15.66 -5.53
N ASP A 73 0.26 16.69 -5.23
CA ASP A 73 -1.17 16.74 -5.54
C ASP A 73 -1.46 16.66 -7.04
N THR A 74 -0.58 17.21 -7.89
CA THR A 74 -0.75 17.16 -9.35
C THR A 74 -0.67 15.72 -9.84
N GLN A 75 0.30 14.96 -9.35
CA GLN A 75 0.41 13.54 -9.65
C GLN A 75 -0.79 12.75 -9.10
N LEU A 76 -1.21 13.05 -7.87
CA LEU A 76 -2.35 12.37 -7.25
C LEU A 76 -3.64 12.57 -8.06
N ILE A 77 -3.90 13.78 -8.53
CA ILE A 77 -5.02 14.10 -9.43
C ILE A 77 -4.88 13.31 -10.74
N GLY A 78 -3.69 13.30 -11.35
CA GLY A 78 -3.41 12.56 -12.59
C GLY A 78 -3.63 11.05 -12.45
N ILE A 79 -3.26 10.46 -11.31
CA ILE A 79 -3.53 9.05 -10.99
C ILE A 79 -5.04 8.79 -10.92
N ARG A 80 -5.77 9.64 -10.20
CA ARG A 80 -7.21 9.53 -10.05
C ARG A 80 -7.95 9.63 -11.39
N GLU A 81 -7.60 10.59 -12.23
CA GLU A 81 -8.16 10.77 -13.57
C GLU A 81 -7.87 9.58 -14.48
N HIS A 82 -6.64 9.05 -14.43
CA HIS A 82 -6.24 7.88 -15.20
C HIS A 82 -7.11 6.67 -14.85
N ILE A 83 -7.28 6.40 -13.54
CA ILE A 83 -8.09 5.29 -13.04
C ILE A 83 -9.56 5.44 -13.48
N LEU A 84 -10.15 6.62 -13.29
CA LEU A 84 -11.52 6.93 -13.73
C LEU A 84 -11.70 6.70 -15.24
N LYS A 85 -10.77 7.18 -16.06
CA LYS A 85 -10.80 7.07 -17.52
C LYS A 85 -10.74 5.62 -18.02
N ARG A 86 -10.23 4.71 -17.18
CA ARG A 86 -10.10 3.29 -17.47
C ARG A 86 -11.13 2.40 -16.78
N GLY A 87 -12.19 3.02 -16.23
CA GLY A 87 -13.30 2.34 -15.61
C GLY A 87 -13.09 1.92 -14.15
N GLY A 88 -11.97 2.34 -13.52
CA GLY A 88 -11.80 2.17 -12.10
C GLY A 88 -12.71 3.09 -11.29
N VAL A 89 -13.06 2.69 -10.08
CA VAL A 89 -13.99 3.41 -9.21
C VAL A 89 -13.27 3.88 -7.95
N PRO A 90 -12.84 5.15 -7.90
CA PRO A 90 -12.28 5.71 -6.67
C PRO A 90 -13.33 5.78 -5.56
N ILE A 91 -12.89 5.39 -4.36
CA ILE A 91 -13.67 5.46 -3.12
C ILE A 91 -12.94 6.34 -2.11
N GLU A 92 -13.60 6.69 -1.01
CA GLU A 92 -12.96 7.37 0.12
C GLU A 92 -11.81 6.53 0.69
N SER A 93 -10.67 7.18 0.95
CA SER A 93 -9.51 6.49 1.51
C SER A 93 -9.69 6.18 2.99
N PRO A 94 -9.54 4.92 3.42
CA PRO A 94 -9.51 4.57 4.84
C PRO A 94 -8.15 4.90 5.50
N SER A 95 -7.16 5.34 4.73
CA SER A 95 -5.83 5.61 5.25
C SER A 95 -5.77 6.89 6.06
N LEU A 96 -5.20 6.79 7.25
CA LEU A 96 -4.90 7.93 8.12
C LEU A 96 -3.85 8.88 7.53
N LEU A 97 -3.00 8.36 6.64
CA LEU A 97 -1.86 9.06 6.07
C LEU A 97 -2.18 9.68 4.70
N ALA A 98 -3.33 9.35 4.13
CA ALA A 98 -3.83 10.02 2.95
C ALA A 98 -4.32 11.41 3.35
N GLN A 99 -3.58 12.44 2.94
CA GLN A 99 -3.98 13.82 3.17
C GLN A 99 -5.23 14.19 2.39
N GLN A 100 -5.69 15.42 2.54
CA GLN A 100 -6.82 15.97 1.79
C GLN A 100 -6.63 15.73 0.29
N GLY A 101 -7.62 15.11 -0.35
CA GLY A 101 -7.54 14.68 -1.75
C GLY A 101 -7.15 13.23 -1.97
N GLY A 102 -6.70 12.52 -0.93
CA GLY A 102 -6.44 11.09 -1.01
C GLY A 102 -7.68 10.27 -1.33
N PHE A 103 -7.50 9.18 -2.03
CA PHE A 103 -8.57 8.26 -2.43
C PHE A 103 -8.09 6.82 -2.37
N ALA A 104 -9.00 5.88 -2.51
CA ALA A 104 -8.66 4.47 -2.63
C ALA A 104 -9.41 3.81 -3.79
N VAL A 105 -8.99 2.61 -4.14
CA VAL A 105 -9.69 1.71 -5.07
C VAL A 105 -9.71 0.29 -4.50
N ARG A 106 -10.64 -0.52 -4.99
CA ARG A 106 -10.63 -1.95 -4.74
C ARG A 106 -10.14 -2.68 -5.98
N ASP A 107 -9.25 -3.63 -5.77
CA ASP A 107 -8.87 -4.56 -6.82
C ASP A 107 -9.94 -5.66 -7.00
N PRO A 108 -9.79 -6.58 -7.98
CA PRO A 108 -10.75 -7.64 -8.22
C PRO A 108 -10.97 -8.63 -7.07
N ASP A 109 -10.07 -8.69 -6.11
CA ASP A 109 -10.16 -9.53 -4.91
C ASP A 109 -10.52 -8.71 -3.65
N ASP A 110 -11.04 -7.49 -3.85
CA ASP A 110 -11.43 -6.54 -2.77
C ASP A 110 -10.28 -6.02 -1.90
N ASN A 111 -9.02 -6.20 -2.30
CA ASN A 111 -7.93 -5.53 -1.62
C ASN A 111 -8.02 -4.01 -1.86
N ILE A 112 -7.74 -3.23 -0.82
CA ILE A 112 -7.84 -1.78 -0.87
C ILE A 112 -6.46 -1.18 -1.11
N LEU A 113 -6.33 -0.40 -2.19
CA LEU A 113 -5.16 0.40 -2.50
C LEU A 113 -5.49 1.86 -2.30
N CYS A 114 -4.80 2.51 -1.35
CA CYS A 114 -4.94 3.92 -1.04
C CYS A 114 -3.86 4.71 -1.76
N PHE A 115 -4.23 5.85 -2.31
CA PHE A 115 -3.32 6.82 -2.91
C PHE A 115 -3.47 8.16 -2.20
N GLY A 116 -2.35 8.79 -1.89
CA GLY A 116 -2.32 10.07 -1.22
C GLY A 116 -0.97 10.75 -1.36
N VAL A 117 -0.87 11.98 -0.89
CA VAL A 117 0.40 12.65 -0.63
C VAL A 117 0.63 12.56 0.86
N SER A 118 1.68 11.86 1.29
CA SER A 118 2.03 11.77 2.70
C SER A 118 3.23 12.66 2.98
N ASN A 119 3.18 13.38 4.10
CA ASN A 119 4.37 14.00 4.65
C ASN A 119 5.18 12.88 5.32
N GLN A 120 6.20 12.41 4.61
CA GLN A 120 7.18 11.52 5.23
C GLN A 120 7.92 12.33 6.30
N HIS A 121 7.45 12.23 7.52
CA HIS A 121 8.23 12.72 8.64
C HIS A 121 9.49 11.86 8.71
N LYS A 122 10.64 12.46 8.40
CA LYS A 122 11.92 11.89 8.80
C LYS A 122 11.95 11.95 10.32
N LEU A 123 11.43 10.92 10.95
CA LEU A 123 11.69 10.74 12.36
C LEU A 123 13.21 10.52 12.50
N SER A 124 13.81 11.25 13.40
CA SER A 124 15.22 11.08 13.77
C SER A 124 15.46 9.79 14.56
N ALA A 125 14.63 8.79 14.37
CA ALA A 125 14.68 7.54 15.09
C ALA A 125 15.96 6.78 14.81
N GLU A 126 16.63 6.36 15.86
CA GLU A 126 17.66 5.35 15.84
C GLU A 126 16.99 4.00 15.49
N GLY A 127 16.95 3.65 14.25
CA GLY A 127 16.33 2.41 13.80
C GLY A 127 16.88 1.94 12.48
N LEU A 128 16.48 0.75 12.07
CA LEU A 128 16.84 0.21 10.77
C LEU A 128 16.30 1.15 9.67
N ASP A 129 17.17 1.77 8.91
CA ASP A 129 16.79 2.58 7.74
C ASP A 129 16.39 1.66 6.57
N GLY A 130 15.15 1.75 6.13
CA GLY A 130 14.66 0.95 5.04
C GLY A 130 13.17 1.18 4.78
N ARG A 131 12.82 1.51 3.55
CA ARG A 131 11.44 1.70 3.14
C ARG A 131 10.73 0.38 2.87
N LEU A 132 9.40 0.38 2.92
CA LEU A 132 8.60 -0.69 2.33
C LEU A 132 8.89 -0.74 0.82
N GLN A 133 9.20 -1.94 0.31
CA GLN A 133 9.55 -2.11 -1.10
C GLN A 133 8.46 -2.81 -1.89
N HIS A 134 7.85 -3.82 -1.30
CA HIS A 134 6.75 -4.53 -1.94
C HIS A 134 5.81 -5.15 -0.91
N VAL A 135 4.59 -5.39 -1.33
CA VAL A 135 3.57 -6.16 -0.64
C VAL A 135 3.12 -7.28 -1.57
N VAL A 136 2.91 -8.46 -1.02
CA VAL A 136 2.45 -9.62 -1.80
C VAL A 136 1.02 -9.93 -1.40
N VAL A 137 0.15 -10.07 -2.39
CA VAL A 137 -1.23 -10.53 -2.22
C VAL A 137 -1.43 -11.84 -2.97
N ALA A 138 -2.10 -12.79 -2.33
CA ALA A 138 -2.50 -14.04 -2.99
C ALA A 138 -3.83 -13.83 -3.71
N THR A 139 -3.98 -14.44 -4.87
CA THR A 139 -5.21 -14.39 -5.67
C THR A 139 -5.57 -15.77 -6.24
N ALA A 140 -6.85 -16.01 -6.37
CA ALA A 140 -7.35 -17.18 -7.10
C ALA A 140 -7.45 -16.93 -8.63
N ASN A 141 -7.36 -15.67 -9.07
CA ASN A 141 -7.47 -15.28 -10.47
C ASN A 141 -6.39 -14.25 -10.84
N LEU A 142 -5.17 -14.78 -11.03
CA LEU A 142 -4.01 -13.94 -11.33
C LEU A 142 -4.18 -13.14 -12.64
N GLU A 143 -4.78 -13.71 -13.66
CA GLU A 143 -4.99 -13.05 -14.96
C GLU A 143 -5.86 -11.78 -14.79
N LYS A 144 -6.98 -11.90 -14.10
CA LYS A 144 -7.86 -10.76 -13.80
C LYS A 144 -7.17 -9.68 -12.95
N MET A 145 -6.35 -10.11 -11.99
CA MET A 145 -5.54 -9.18 -11.19
C MET A 145 -4.51 -8.44 -12.05
N MET A 146 -3.76 -9.18 -12.88
CA MET A 146 -2.79 -8.58 -13.80
C MET A 146 -3.44 -7.57 -14.75
N GLU A 147 -4.58 -7.93 -15.35
CA GLU A 147 -5.33 -7.03 -16.22
C GLU A 147 -5.73 -5.72 -15.50
N TYR A 148 -6.26 -5.83 -14.28
CA TYR A 148 -6.65 -4.68 -13.48
C TYR A 148 -5.46 -3.78 -13.12
N TYR A 149 -4.38 -4.36 -12.60
CA TYR A 149 -3.19 -3.61 -12.20
C TYR A 149 -2.53 -2.90 -13.39
N GLN A 150 -2.46 -3.54 -14.56
CA GLN A 150 -1.85 -2.95 -15.75
C GLN A 150 -2.78 -1.97 -16.45
N ASN A 151 -4.01 -2.37 -16.74
CA ASN A 151 -4.89 -1.63 -17.64
C ASN A 151 -5.69 -0.54 -16.90
N VAL A 152 -6.11 -0.79 -15.65
CA VAL A 152 -6.89 0.19 -14.88
C VAL A 152 -5.99 1.07 -14.03
N LEU A 153 -5.11 0.47 -13.24
CA LEU A 153 -4.23 1.23 -12.34
C LEU A 153 -3.02 1.83 -13.08
N GLY A 154 -2.50 1.17 -14.10
CA GLY A 154 -1.35 1.63 -14.86
C GLY A 154 0.00 1.23 -14.28
N PHE A 155 0.04 0.19 -13.44
CA PHE A 155 1.29 -0.42 -13.03
C PHE A 155 2.02 -1.06 -14.21
N LEU A 156 3.33 -1.01 -14.21
CA LEU A 156 4.16 -1.65 -15.23
C LEU A 156 4.76 -2.92 -14.65
N PRO A 157 4.60 -4.08 -15.32
CA PRO A 157 5.21 -5.31 -14.84
C PRO A 157 6.73 -5.19 -14.88
N SER A 158 7.38 -5.51 -13.77
CA SER A 158 8.84 -5.57 -13.65
C SER A 158 9.35 -6.99 -13.84
N ASP A 159 8.56 -7.99 -13.41
CA ASP A 159 8.91 -9.39 -13.58
C ASP A 159 7.65 -10.27 -13.59
N ILE A 160 7.71 -11.40 -14.31
CA ILE A 160 6.63 -12.37 -14.40
C ILE A 160 7.23 -13.77 -14.24
N VAL A 161 6.79 -14.47 -13.21
CA VAL A 161 7.22 -15.84 -12.94
C VAL A 161 6.30 -16.83 -13.62
N LYS A 162 6.89 -17.75 -14.37
CA LYS A 162 6.20 -18.83 -15.06
C LYS A 162 6.69 -20.20 -14.62
N THR A 163 5.85 -21.20 -14.74
CA THR A 163 6.26 -22.62 -14.66
C THR A 163 6.97 -23.04 -15.93
N GLU A 164 7.56 -24.25 -15.93
CA GLU A 164 8.12 -24.88 -17.14
C GLU A 164 7.09 -25.04 -18.26
N GLU A 165 5.81 -25.14 -17.91
CA GLU A 165 4.67 -25.22 -18.84
C GLU A 165 4.15 -23.84 -19.28
N GLU A 166 4.94 -22.76 -19.12
CA GLU A 166 4.59 -21.37 -19.47
C GLU A 166 3.38 -20.78 -18.69
N ARG A 167 2.88 -21.43 -17.65
CA ARG A 167 1.80 -20.91 -16.84
C ARG A 167 2.33 -19.83 -15.89
N VAL A 168 1.75 -18.63 -15.95
CA VAL A 168 2.09 -17.53 -15.03
C VAL A 168 1.64 -17.88 -13.62
N THR A 169 2.54 -17.73 -12.65
CA THR A 169 2.31 -18.01 -11.22
C THR A 169 2.47 -16.80 -10.32
N ALA A 170 3.22 -15.78 -10.74
CA ALA A 170 3.32 -14.49 -10.05
C ALA A 170 3.63 -13.37 -11.04
N ALA A 171 3.24 -12.16 -10.70
CA ALA A 171 3.59 -10.95 -11.41
C ALA A 171 4.03 -9.88 -10.39
N PHE A 172 5.08 -9.15 -10.73
CA PHE A 172 5.66 -8.06 -9.94
C PHE A 172 5.52 -6.74 -10.69
N TYR A 173 5.29 -5.64 -9.94
CA TYR A 173 5.03 -4.31 -10.48
C TYR A 173 5.87 -3.23 -9.80
#